data_848544215908fb6cacf18575a89bf86f
#
_entry.id   848544215908fb6cacf18575a89bf86f
#
_cell.length_a   1.000
_cell.length_b   1.000
_cell.length_c   1.000
_cell.angle_alpha   90.00
_cell.angle_beta   90.00
_cell.angle_gamma   90.00
#
_symmetry.space_group_name_H-M   'P 1'
#
loop_
_entity.id
_entity.type
_entity.pdbx_description
1 polymer ?
#
loop_
_entity_poly.entity_id
_entity_poly.type
_entity_poly.pdbx_seq_one_letter_code
_entity_poly.pdbx_strand_id
1 'polypeptide(L)'
;MAKNKIHSFIKKHNSISISRLINFCLYESENGYYKKKKVGEDFLTSPEISQMFGECISVFFALILKKINTTINFCEFGPGNGNLIKDITRSMHRIRKQKKNYFFWEKSK
;
A
#
# COMPACT_ATOMS: atom_id res chain seq x y z
N MET A 1 -7.20 -2.20 -25.98
CA MET A 1 -6.01 -1.57 -25.38
C MET A 1 -6.43 -0.38 -24.52
N ALA A 2 -5.74 -0.16 -23.40
CA ALA A 2 -6.01 0.98 -22.50
C ALA A 2 -5.97 2.32 -23.26
N LYS A 3 -5.02 2.48 -24.17
CA LYS A 3 -4.87 3.67 -25.02
C LYS A 3 -6.15 4.00 -25.82
N ASN A 4 -6.82 3.02 -26.35
CA ASN A 4 -8.05 3.22 -27.14
C ASN A 4 -9.23 3.63 -26.24
N LYS A 5 -9.34 3.09 -25.04
CA LYS A 5 -10.38 3.45 -24.07
C LYS A 5 -10.19 4.88 -23.57
N ILE A 6 -8.95 5.28 -23.28
CA ILE A 6 -8.60 6.65 -22.88
C ILE A 6 -8.94 7.65 -24.01
N HIS A 7 -8.53 7.35 -25.24
CA HIS A 7 -8.86 8.18 -26.40
C HIS A 7 -10.37 8.34 -26.60
N SER A 8 -11.13 7.25 -26.50
CA SER A 8 -12.60 7.29 -26.62
C SER A 8 -13.22 8.13 -25.51
N PHE A 9 -12.71 8.01 -24.30
CA PHE A 9 -13.19 8.80 -23.17
C PHE A 9 -12.93 10.29 -23.38
N ILE A 10 -11.70 10.67 -23.77
CA ILE A 10 -11.34 12.06 -24.05
C ILE A 10 -12.18 12.63 -25.21
N LYS A 11 -12.40 11.89 -26.29
CA LYS A 11 -13.27 12.30 -27.39
C LYS A 11 -14.70 12.59 -26.95
N LYS A 12 -15.22 11.78 -26.01
CA LYS A 12 -16.60 11.93 -25.53
C LYS A 12 -16.75 13.07 -24.52
N HIS A 13 -15.75 13.34 -23.70
CA HIS A 13 -15.83 14.27 -22.55
C HIS A 13 -14.91 15.48 -22.66
N ASN A 14 -14.17 15.63 -23.78
CA ASN A 14 -13.18 16.68 -24.06
C ASN A 14 -11.99 16.77 -23.09
N SER A 15 -12.05 16.10 -21.96
CA SER A 15 -10.98 16.11 -20.94
C SER A 15 -11.04 14.86 -20.07
N ILE A 16 -9.97 14.62 -19.35
CA ILE A 16 -9.88 13.57 -18.33
C ILE A 16 -9.11 14.08 -17.13
N SER A 17 -9.60 13.83 -15.92
CA SER A 17 -8.88 14.17 -14.69
C SER A 17 -7.65 13.27 -14.51
N ILE A 18 -6.62 13.77 -13.81
CA ILE A 18 -5.41 13.00 -13.51
C ILE A 18 -5.75 11.73 -12.74
N SER A 19 -6.63 11.80 -11.75
CA SER A 19 -7.06 10.63 -10.97
C SER A 19 -7.75 9.58 -11.85
N ARG A 20 -8.58 10.01 -12.79
CA ARG A 20 -9.25 9.10 -13.73
C ARG A 20 -8.26 8.45 -14.70
N LEU A 21 -7.29 9.23 -15.20
CA LEU A 21 -6.23 8.73 -16.06
C LEU A 21 -5.38 7.66 -15.33
N ILE A 22 -4.95 7.95 -14.12
CA ILE A 22 -4.19 7.01 -13.29
C ILE A 22 -4.99 5.73 -13.07
N ASN A 23 -6.28 5.85 -12.75
CA ASN A 23 -7.14 4.70 -12.51
C ASN A 23 -7.29 3.83 -13.76
N PHE A 24 -7.45 4.43 -14.95
CA PHE A 24 -7.46 3.69 -16.22
C PHE A 24 -6.15 2.95 -16.47
N CYS A 25 -5.01 3.60 -16.25
CA CYS A 25 -3.70 3.01 -16.51
C CYS A 25 -3.36 1.87 -15.55
N LEU A 26 -3.75 1.99 -14.30
CA LEU A 26 -3.33 1.05 -13.25
C LEU A 26 -4.34 -0.07 -13.00
N TYR A 27 -5.64 0.22 -13.05
CA TYR A 27 -6.66 -0.70 -12.52
C TYR A 27 -7.82 -1.05 -13.46
N GLU A 28 -8.37 -0.09 -14.20
CA GLU A 28 -9.66 -0.27 -14.88
C GLU A 28 -9.58 -1.01 -16.21
N SER A 29 -8.46 -0.96 -16.92
CA SER A 29 -8.32 -1.69 -18.16
C SER A 29 -7.93 -3.15 -17.92
N GLU A 30 -8.29 -4.05 -18.85
CA GLU A 30 -7.79 -5.43 -18.85
C GLU A 30 -6.26 -5.49 -18.88
N ASN A 31 -5.65 -4.43 -19.40
CA ASN A 31 -4.21 -4.21 -19.48
C ASN A 31 -3.68 -3.28 -18.38
N GLY A 32 -4.47 -3.00 -17.34
CA GLY A 32 -4.03 -2.18 -16.20
C GLY A 32 -2.77 -2.75 -15.55
N TYR A 33 -1.82 -1.87 -15.22
CA TYR A 33 -0.51 -2.28 -14.73
C TYR A 33 -0.61 -3.28 -13.55
N TYR A 34 -1.40 -2.94 -12.53
CA TYR A 34 -1.54 -3.81 -11.34
C TYR A 34 -2.44 -5.03 -11.53
N LYS A 35 -3.15 -5.14 -12.65
CA LYS A 35 -3.85 -6.38 -13.01
C LYS A 35 -2.92 -7.41 -13.65
N LYS A 36 -1.88 -6.96 -14.36
CA LYS A 36 -0.93 -7.83 -15.05
C LYS A 36 0.34 -8.12 -14.26
N LYS A 37 0.77 -7.15 -13.44
CA LYS A 37 2.03 -7.21 -12.71
C LYS A 37 1.80 -7.46 -11.22
N LYS A 38 2.58 -8.36 -10.66
CA LYS A 38 2.66 -8.55 -9.21
C LYS A 38 3.67 -7.57 -8.63
N VAL A 39 3.47 -7.25 -7.36
CA VAL A 39 4.45 -6.45 -6.61
C VAL A 39 5.81 -7.17 -6.65
N GLY A 40 6.87 -6.42 -6.98
CA GLY A 40 8.24 -6.93 -7.07
C GLY A 40 8.67 -7.43 -8.45
N GLU A 41 7.79 -7.42 -9.47
CA GLU A 41 8.19 -7.83 -10.83
C GLU A 41 9.06 -6.78 -11.52
N ASP A 42 8.70 -5.50 -11.43
CA ASP A 42 9.42 -4.41 -12.10
C ASP A 42 10.33 -3.62 -11.14
N PHE A 43 9.97 -3.54 -9.86
CA PHE A 43 10.74 -2.84 -8.83
C PHE A 43 10.49 -3.43 -7.44
N LEU A 44 11.43 -3.25 -6.56
CA LEU A 44 11.31 -3.58 -5.14
C LEU A 44 11.16 -2.32 -4.31
N THR A 45 10.29 -2.37 -3.31
CA THR A 45 10.15 -1.31 -2.30
C THR A 45 10.97 -1.65 -1.05
N SER A 46 11.27 -0.65 -0.22
CA SER A 46 12.09 -0.82 0.99
C SER A 46 11.63 -1.98 1.90
N PRO A 47 10.33 -2.18 2.17
CA PRO A 47 9.88 -3.32 2.98
C PRO A 47 10.19 -4.69 2.39
N GLU A 48 10.31 -4.78 1.06
CA GLU A 48 10.62 -6.04 0.37
C GLU A 48 12.12 -6.33 0.35
N ILE A 49 12.95 -5.29 0.44
CA ILE A 49 14.41 -5.41 0.46
C ILE A 49 14.91 -5.80 1.84
N SER A 50 14.35 -5.20 2.91
CA SER A 50 14.85 -5.39 4.26
C SER A 50 13.76 -5.27 5.32
N GLN A 51 13.72 -6.26 6.21
CA GLN A 51 12.88 -6.21 7.42
C GLN A 51 13.27 -5.06 8.37
N MET A 52 14.49 -4.56 8.28
CA MET A 52 14.97 -3.42 9.09
C MET A 52 14.10 -2.18 8.87
N PHE A 53 13.56 -1.98 7.67
CA PHE A 53 12.64 -0.88 7.39
C PHE A 53 11.40 -0.93 8.29
N GLY A 54 10.75 -2.09 8.41
CA GLY A 54 9.61 -2.29 9.30
C GLY A 54 9.97 -2.19 10.78
N GLU A 55 11.16 -2.64 11.15
CA GLU A 55 11.69 -2.52 12.51
C GLU A 55 11.90 -1.05 12.90
N CYS A 56 12.49 -0.23 12.04
CA CYS A 56 12.66 1.21 12.25
C CYS A 56 11.32 1.93 12.40
N ILE A 57 10.33 1.62 11.55
CA ILE A 57 8.98 2.17 11.66
C ILE A 57 8.34 1.75 12.98
N SER A 58 8.55 0.53 13.43
CA SER A 58 8.04 0.03 14.72
C SER A 58 8.61 0.80 15.91
N VAL A 59 9.89 1.11 15.89
CA VAL A 59 10.52 1.95 16.93
C VAL A 59 9.89 3.34 16.94
N PHE A 60 9.70 3.94 15.77
CA PHE A 60 9.04 5.25 15.64
C PHE A 60 7.62 5.24 16.23
N PHE A 61 6.81 4.24 15.87
CA PHE A 61 5.48 4.09 16.46
C PHE A 61 5.52 3.83 17.96
N ALA A 62 6.46 3.04 18.44
CA ALA A 62 6.62 2.79 19.89
C ALA A 62 6.91 4.09 20.66
N LEU A 63 7.70 5.00 20.10
CA LEU A 63 7.98 6.31 20.68
C LEU A 63 6.73 7.20 20.73
N ILE A 64 5.94 7.21 19.65
CA ILE A 64 4.67 7.94 19.63
C ILE A 64 3.70 7.37 20.66
N LEU A 65 3.58 6.04 20.72
CA LEU A 65 2.65 5.34 21.62
C LEU A 65 2.96 5.53 23.10
N LYS A 66 4.20 5.84 23.46
CA LYS A 66 4.55 6.23 24.84
C LYS A 66 3.83 7.51 25.28
N LYS A 67 3.51 8.39 24.34
CA LYS A 67 2.84 9.68 24.60
C LYS A 67 1.30 9.57 24.55
N ILE A 68 0.79 8.49 24.02
CA ILE A 68 -0.66 8.28 23.80
C ILE A 68 -1.11 7.11 24.68
N ASN A 69 -1.98 7.37 25.62
CA ASN A 69 -2.48 6.35 26.55
C ASN A 69 -3.86 5.81 26.08
N THR A 70 -3.89 5.30 24.87
CA THR A 70 -5.12 4.73 24.27
C THR A 70 -4.79 3.57 23.35
N THR A 71 -5.80 2.77 23.02
CA THR A 71 -5.68 1.72 22.00
C THR A 71 -5.54 2.36 20.63
N ILE A 72 -4.59 1.87 19.85
CA ILE A 72 -4.31 2.36 18.50
C ILE A 72 -4.49 1.23 17.49
N ASN A 73 -5.09 1.56 16.37
CA ASN A 73 -5.19 0.70 15.21
C ASN A 73 -4.14 1.12 14.17
N PHE A 74 -3.45 0.14 13.60
CA PHE A 74 -2.53 0.33 12.49
C PHE A 74 -3.22 -0.12 11.20
N CYS A 75 -3.18 0.70 10.18
CA CYS A 75 -3.71 0.35 8.87
C CYS A 75 -2.68 0.66 7.78
N GLU A 76 -2.42 -0.31 6.93
CA GLU A 76 -1.58 -0.15 5.76
C GLU A 76 -2.44 -0.21 4.51
N PHE A 77 -2.32 0.81 3.66
CA PHE A 77 -2.94 0.84 2.35
C PHE A 77 -1.96 0.35 1.30
N GLY A 78 -2.37 -0.62 0.47
CA GLY A 78 -1.51 -1.20 -0.55
C GLY A 78 -0.36 -2.05 0.00
N PRO A 79 -0.64 -3.07 0.84
CA PRO A 79 0.41 -3.85 1.51
C PRO A 79 1.24 -4.73 0.56
N GLY A 80 0.79 -4.93 -0.67
CA GLY A 80 1.47 -5.84 -1.60
C GLY A 80 1.60 -7.24 -1.03
N ASN A 81 2.83 -7.68 -0.77
CA ASN A 81 3.13 -8.98 -0.17
C ASN A 81 2.87 -9.04 1.36
N GLY A 82 2.56 -7.90 1.97
CA GLY A 82 2.33 -7.81 3.41
C GLY A 82 3.60 -7.84 4.26
N ASN A 83 4.77 -7.64 3.68
CA ASN A 83 6.04 -7.68 4.40
C ASN A 83 6.16 -6.59 5.45
N LEU A 84 5.75 -5.36 5.12
CA LEU A 84 5.84 -4.23 6.04
C LEU A 84 4.97 -4.46 7.29
N ILE A 85 3.69 -4.74 7.12
CA ILE A 85 2.78 -4.97 8.25
C ILE A 85 3.19 -6.19 9.08
N LYS A 86 3.73 -7.22 8.44
CA LYS A 86 4.27 -8.41 9.13
C LYS A 86 5.48 -8.05 9.98
N ASP A 87 6.40 -7.26 9.46
CA ASP A 87 7.60 -6.84 10.17
C ASP A 87 7.26 -5.88 11.33
N ILE A 88 6.35 -4.94 11.10
CA ILE A 88 5.82 -4.05 12.15
C ILE A 88 5.14 -4.86 13.24
N THR A 89 4.27 -5.79 12.90
CA THR A 89 3.54 -6.62 13.87
C THR A 89 4.50 -7.41 14.74
N ARG A 90 5.49 -8.05 14.14
CA ARG A 90 6.52 -8.82 14.85
C ARG A 90 7.34 -7.93 15.80
N SER A 91 7.80 -6.80 15.31
CA SER A 91 8.66 -5.88 16.07
C SER A 91 7.89 -5.21 17.19
N MET A 92 6.67 -4.76 16.94
CA MET A 92 5.81 -4.16 17.96
C MET A 92 5.40 -5.14 19.05
N HIS A 93 5.23 -6.42 18.72
CA HIS A 93 4.96 -7.46 19.72
C HIS A 93 6.12 -7.65 20.67
N ARG A 94 7.35 -7.54 20.17
CA ARG A 94 8.59 -7.59 21.00
C ARG A 94 8.77 -6.35 21.88
N ILE A 95 8.46 -5.17 21.34
CA ILE A 95 8.69 -3.89 22.04
C ILE A 95 7.63 -3.65 23.11
N ARG A 96 6.37 -4.00 22.85
CA ARG A 96 5.25 -3.75 23.77
C ARG A 96 4.29 -4.94 23.79
N LYS A 97 4.05 -5.45 25.00
CA LYS A 97 3.10 -6.56 25.26
C LYS A 97 1.61 -6.14 25.23
N GLN A 98 1.28 -4.92 24.84
CA GLN A 98 -0.12 -4.46 24.80
C GLN A 98 -0.85 -4.98 23.56
N LYS A 99 -2.16 -5.27 23.73
CA LYS A 99 -3.04 -5.60 22.58
C LYS A 99 -3.07 -4.46 21.58
N LYS A 100 -2.86 -4.79 20.32
CA LYS A 100 -2.89 -3.87 19.19
C LYS A 100 -3.63 -4.54 18.03
N ASN A 101 -4.35 -3.74 17.26
CA ASN A 101 -5.03 -4.19 16.06
C ASN A 101 -4.24 -3.71 14.84
N TYR A 102 -4.06 -4.61 13.88
CA TYR A 102 -3.36 -4.34 12.63
C TYR A 102 -4.30 -4.62 11.47
N PHE A 103 -4.45 -3.66 10.57
CA PHE A 103 -5.30 -3.77 9.39
C PHE A 103 -4.50 -3.43 8.14
N PHE A 104 -4.87 -4.05 7.03
CA PHE A 104 -4.32 -3.72 5.72
C PHE A 104 -5.42 -3.75 4.66
N TRP A 105 -5.24 -2.97 3.62
CA TRP A 105 -6.15 -2.89 2.49
C TRP A 105 -5.36 -2.89 1.19
N GLU A 106 -5.77 -3.72 0.23
CA GLU A 106 -5.15 -3.87 -1.09
C GLU A 106 -6.21 -3.75 -2.18
N LYS A 107 -5.96 -2.88 -3.17
CA LYS A 107 -6.89 -2.63 -4.29
C LYS A 107 -6.67 -3.57 -5.48
N SER A 108 -5.49 -4.12 -5.63
CA SER A 108 -5.10 -4.92 -6.80
C SER A 108 -5.52 -6.40 -6.74
N LYS A 109 -6.22 -6.79 -5.74
CA LYS A 109 -6.78 -8.14 -5.62
C LYS A 109 -8.05 -8.29 -6.41
#